data_cdb307dba628f4fae26aca3539a70106
#
_entry.id   cdb307dba628f4fae26aca3539a70106
#
_cell.length_a   1.000
_cell.length_b   1.000
_cell.length_c   1.000
_cell.angle_alpha   90.00
_cell.angle_beta   90.00
_cell.angle_gamma   90.00
#
_symmetry.space_group_name_H-M   'P 1'
#
loop_
_entity.id
_entity.type
_entity.pdbx_description
1 polymer ?
#
loop_
_entity_poly.entity_id
_entity_poly.type
_entity_poly.pdbx_seq_one_letter_code
_entity_poly.pdbx_strand_id
1 'polypeptide(L)' 'MAFDPNLDKDLFSEQVSFETTRITVAVKQYSEGEKKLQISRENMNQEGQWSFAKLGRMFKDEATAVVPLITKALEHM' A
#
# COMPACT_ATOMS: atom_id res chain seq x y z
N MET A 1 -8.85 10.26 -21.02
CA MET A 1 -9.17 8.83 -21.02
C MET A 1 -9.70 8.42 -19.65
N ALA A 2 -10.82 7.72 -19.59
CA ALA A 2 -11.40 7.33 -18.34
C ALA A 2 -10.59 6.19 -17.69
N PHE A 3 -10.42 6.26 -16.38
CA PHE A 3 -9.79 5.18 -15.62
C PHE A 3 -10.72 3.96 -15.58
N ASP A 4 -10.21 2.80 -15.93
CA ASP A 4 -10.95 1.55 -15.86
C ASP A 4 -10.33 0.66 -14.77
N PRO A 5 -11.00 0.47 -13.63
CA PRO A 5 -10.45 -0.32 -12.55
C PRO A 5 -10.19 -1.79 -12.91
N ASN A 6 -10.83 -2.30 -13.95
CA ASN A 6 -10.57 -3.67 -14.41
C ASN A 6 -9.21 -3.83 -15.08
N LEU A 7 -8.58 -2.72 -15.47
CA LEU A 7 -7.25 -2.73 -16.08
C LEU A 7 -6.14 -2.53 -15.06
N ASP A 8 -6.50 -2.20 -13.81
CA ASP A 8 -5.53 -2.01 -12.74
C ASP A 8 -5.23 -3.34 -12.08
N LYS A 9 -3.99 -3.77 -12.14
CA LYS A 9 -3.56 -5.07 -11.62
C LYS A 9 -2.65 -4.91 -10.42
N ASP A 10 -2.84 -5.77 -9.44
CA ASP A 10 -1.93 -5.89 -8.30
C ASP A 10 -0.95 -7.02 -8.58
N LEU A 11 0.31 -6.67 -8.81
CA LEU A 11 1.36 -7.66 -9.04
C LEU A 11 1.97 -8.15 -7.74
N PHE A 12 1.84 -7.35 -6.70
CA PHE A 12 2.36 -7.64 -5.37
C PHE A 12 1.57 -6.79 -4.38
N SER A 13 1.28 -7.35 -3.21
CA SER A 13 0.64 -6.58 -2.13
C SER A 13 0.94 -7.27 -0.81
N GLU A 14 1.55 -6.54 0.10
CA GLU A 14 1.72 -6.97 1.48
C GLU A 14 1.42 -5.82 2.40
N GLN A 15 0.94 -6.14 3.59
CA GLN A 15 0.64 -5.10 4.55
C GLN A 15 1.18 -5.46 5.93
N VAL A 16 1.44 -4.43 6.71
CA VAL A 16 1.81 -4.55 8.11
C VAL A 16 0.76 -3.81 8.92
N SER A 17 0.29 -4.46 9.99
CA SER A 17 -0.74 -3.89 10.86
C SER A 17 -0.16 -3.50 12.19
N PHE A 18 -0.59 -2.35 12.67
CA PHE A 18 -0.36 -1.88 14.02
C PHE A 18 -1.71 -1.84 14.73
N GLU A 19 -1.75 -1.31 15.95
CA GLU A 19 -2.96 -1.36 16.76
C GLU A 19 -4.19 -0.76 16.07
N THR A 20 -4.05 0.46 15.54
CA THR A 20 -5.17 1.14 14.87
C THR A 20 -4.80 1.65 13.49
N THR A 21 -3.68 1.21 12.95
CA THR A 21 -3.18 1.66 11.64
C THR A 21 -2.64 0.45 10.90
N ARG A 22 -2.79 0.44 9.58
CA ARG A 22 -2.11 -0.54 8.75
C ARG A 22 -1.58 0.14 7.49
N ILE A 23 -0.41 -0.34 7.05
CA ILE A 23 0.27 0.21 5.89
C ILE A 23 0.42 -0.91 4.87
N THR A 24 0.00 -0.65 3.65
CA THR A 24 0.07 -1.61 2.54
C THR A 24 1.12 -1.13 1.54
N VAL A 25 2.01 -2.04 1.15
CA VAL A 25 2.95 -1.81 0.07
C VAL A 25 2.54 -2.69 -1.10
N ALA A 26 2.31 -2.10 -2.25
CA ALA A 26 1.81 -2.81 -3.41
C ALA A 26 2.55 -2.38 -4.66
N VAL A 27 2.61 -3.27 -5.65
CA VAL A 27 3.06 -2.93 -6.99
C VAL A 27 1.85 -3.03 -7.90
N LYS A 28 1.55 -1.93 -8.56
CA LYS A 28 0.39 -1.78 -9.43
C LYS A 28 0.84 -1.61 -10.88
N GLN A 29 0.06 -2.14 -11.77
CA GLN A 29 0.26 -1.93 -13.20
C GLN A 29 -1.09 -1.69 -13.85
N TYR A 30 -1.26 -0.52 -14.46
CA TYR A 30 -2.49 -0.20 -15.18
C TYR A 30 -2.34 -0.59 -16.62
N SER A 31 -3.18 -1.55 -17.08
CA SER A 31 -3.13 -2.11 -18.43
C SER A 31 -1.72 -2.66 -18.72
N GLU A 32 -1.06 -2.19 -19.76
CA GLU A 32 0.31 -2.60 -20.11
C GLU A 32 1.32 -1.50 -19.80
N GLY A 33 0.94 -0.57 -18.92
CA GLY A 33 1.79 0.54 -18.54
C GLY A 33 2.94 0.15 -17.63
N GLU A 34 3.59 1.14 -17.07
CA GLU A 34 4.71 0.93 -16.17
C GLU A 34 4.25 0.40 -14.82
N LYS A 35 5.08 -0.44 -14.23
CA LYS A 35 4.85 -0.93 -12.88
C LYS A 35 5.21 0.17 -11.88
N LYS A 36 4.32 0.43 -10.94
CA LYS A 36 4.50 1.51 -9.97
C LYS A 36 4.33 0.99 -8.55
N LEU A 37 5.15 1.51 -7.65
CA LEU A 37 5.03 1.21 -6.23
C LEU A 37 3.97 2.11 -5.61
N GLN A 38 3.09 1.54 -4.82
CA GLN A 38 2.10 2.29 -4.05
C GLN A 38 2.20 1.93 -2.59
N ILE A 39 2.26 2.93 -1.73
CA ILE A 39 2.21 2.76 -0.29
C ILE A 39 0.99 3.50 0.21
N SER A 40 0.12 2.81 0.93
CA SER A 40 -1.11 3.39 1.43
C SER A 40 -1.29 3.10 2.91
N ARG A 41 -2.05 3.95 3.57
CA ARG A 41 -2.36 3.82 5.00
C ARG A 41 -3.86 3.74 5.19
N GLU A 42 -4.28 2.91 6.13
CA GLU A 42 -5.64 2.89 6.63
C GLU A 42 -5.61 3.01 8.14
N ASN A 43 -6.54 3.75 8.68
CA ASN A 43 -6.73 3.86 10.13
C ASN A 43 -8.05 3.23 10.52
N MET A 44 -8.08 2.61 11.71
CA MET A 44 -9.30 2.08 12.27
C MET A 44 -10.05 3.18 13.01
N ASN A 45 -11.33 3.33 12.71
CA ASN A 45 -12.17 4.29 13.42
C ASN A 45 -12.69 3.70 14.73
N GLN A 46 -13.48 4.48 15.46
CA GLN A 46 -14.03 4.04 16.75
C GLN A 46 -14.98 2.86 16.64
N GLU A 47 -15.53 2.63 15.45
CA GLU A 47 -16.46 1.53 15.19
C GLU A 47 -15.72 0.25 14.75
N GLY A 48 -14.40 0.28 14.72
CA GLY A 48 -13.59 -0.86 14.31
C GLY A 48 -13.48 -1.05 12.81
N GLN A 49 -13.83 -0.02 12.03
CA GLN A 49 -13.77 -0.08 10.58
C GLN A 49 -12.51 0.60 10.04
N TRP A 50 -11.92 0.00 9.02
CA TRP A 50 -10.75 0.56 8.37
C TRP A 50 -11.18 1.58 7.31
N SER A 51 -10.48 2.72 7.27
CA SER A 51 -10.71 3.73 6.24
C SER A 51 -9.38 4.31 5.78
N PHE A 52 -9.32 4.71 4.52
CA PHE A 52 -8.12 5.31 3.95
C PHE A 52 -7.76 6.60 4.66
N ALA A 53 -6.46 6.80 4.84
CA ALA A 53 -5.90 8.00 5.44
C ALA A 53 -4.66 8.41 4.66
N LYS A 54 -4.20 9.65 4.87
CA LYS A 54 -2.93 10.08 4.29
C LYS A 54 -1.80 9.26 4.89
N LEU A 55 -0.87 8.81 4.03
CA LEU A 55 0.33 8.14 4.51
C LEU A 55 1.12 9.10 5.42
N GLY A 56 1.32 10.33 4.97
CA GLY A 56 1.95 11.37 5.75
C GLY A 56 3.29 10.94 6.35
N ARG A 57 3.46 11.25 7.63
CA ARG A 57 4.67 10.91 8.36
C ARG A 57 4.54 9.54 9.00
N MET A 58 5.64 8.82 9.09
CA MET A 58 5.67 7.50 9.73
C MET A 58 6.52 7.55 10.99
N PHE A 59 6.05 6.84 12.03
CA PHE A 59 6.90 6.56 13.17
C PHE A 59 8.04 5.62 12.76
N LYS A 60 9.09 5.58 13.56
CA LYS A 60 10.23 4.73 13.28
C LYS A 60 9.84 3.26 13.15
N ASP A 61 8.93 2.79 14.00
CA ASP A 61 8.47 1.40 13.94
C ASP A 61 7.75 1.10 12.64
N GLU A 62 6.93 2.04 12.17
CA GLU A 62 6.24 1.90 10.90
C GLU A 62 7.22 1.84 9.74
N ALA A 63 8.17 2.78 9.71
CA ALA A 63 9.17 2.84 8.65
C ALA A 63 10.02 1.57 8.63
N THR A 64 10.44 1.11 9.80
CA THR A 64 11.25 -0.11 9.91
C THR A 64 10.51 -1.33 9.37
N ALA A 65 9.21 -1.43 9.64
CA ALA A 65 8.40 -2.55 9.17
C ALA A 65 8.12 -2.47 7.66
N VAL A 66 8.08 -1.26 7.10
CA VAL A 66 7.77 -1.05 5.69
C VAL A 66 8.97 -1.34 4.79
N VAL A 67 10.19 -1.10 5.26
CA VAL A 67 11.40 -1.29 4.44
C VAL A 67 11.50 -2.70 3.85
N PRO A 68 11.31 -3.79 4.60
CA PRO A 68 11.36 -5.13 4.00
C PRO A 68 10.28 -5.34 2.95
N LEU A 69 9.11 -4.72 3.11
CA LEU A 69 8.03 -4.85 2.15
C LEU A 69 8.39 -4.13 0.84
N ILE A 70 9.04 -2.99 0.93
CA ILE A 70 9.51 -2.27 -0.26
C ILE A 70 10.56 -3.11 -0.99
N THR A 71 11.48 -3.72 -0.25
CA THR A 71 12.51 -4.58 -0.84
C THR A 71 11.87 -5.73 -1.61
N LYS A 72 10.87 -6.38 -1.02
CA LYS A 72 10.13 -7.45 -1.71
C LYS A 72 9.40 -6.94 -2.94
N ALA A 73 8.79 -5.76 -2.84
CA ALA A 73 8.05 -5.17 -3.95
C ALA A 73 8.94 -4.92 -5.15
N LEU A 74 10.18 -4.51 -4.93
CA LEU A 74 11.12 -4.26 -6.02
C LEU A 74 11.38 -5.50 -6.88
N GLU A 75 11.25 -6.69 -6.30
CA GLU A 75 11.40 -7.94 -7.05
C GLU A 75 10.28 -8.16 -8.05
N HIS A 76 9.18 -7.45 -7.90
CA HIS A 76 8.00 -7.55 -8.78
C HIS A 76 7.90 -6.38 -9.75
N MET A 77 8.89 -5.52 -9.77
CA MET A 77 8.90 -4.34 -10.64
C MET A 77 9.83 -4.51 -11.83
#